data_273c68273d72c76bbdf1c75f622bd501
#
_entry.id   273c68273d72c76bbdf1c75f622bd501
#
_cell.length_a   1.000
_cell.length_b   1.000
_cell.length_c   1.000
_cell.angle_alpha   90.00
_cell.angle_beta   90.00
_cell.angle_gamma   90.00
#
_symmetry.space_group_name_H-M   'P 1'
#
loop_
_entity.id
_entity.type
_entity.pdbx_description
1 polymer ?
#
loop_
_entity_poly.entity_id
_entity_poly.type
_entity_poly.pdbx_seq_one_letter_code
_entity_poly.pdbx_strand_id
1 'polypeptide(L)'
;MKIPTETFKSKGIEYIQRFEYNELSRASRNGKRHYETPDGRQVPSVTTVLSATKDMTHLHAWRKRIGVEKAQQITTESANIGTVMHRSLEKHVKGEDRTPGSNLIQQKAHAMANVIIDNGLNDVSEVWGSEVSLYYPELYAGTTDLVGVFKGAPAIMDFKQSRRLKKKEWVEDYFLQLVAYAEAHNKTYDTDIKTGRIFICTQNNEYQTFEIDDYAKWTGKWYAKLEQYYKKIL
;
A
#
# COMPACT_ATOMS: atom_id res chain seq x y z
N MET A 1 -26.70 -15.00 1.23
CA MET A 1 -27.07 -13.60 1.44
C MET A 1 -26.56 -12.80 0.23
N LYS A 2 -27.42 -12.10 -0.52
CA LYS A 2 -26.96 -11.31 -1.68
C LYS A 2 -26.27 -10.06 -1.15
N ILE A 3 -24.97 -9.92 -1.45
CA ILE A 3 -24.21 -8.69 -1.18
C ILE A 3 -24.82 -7.58 -2.05
N PRO A 4 -25.18 -6.41 -1.49
CA PRO A 4 -25.62 -5.28 -2.30
C PRO A 4 -24.43 -4.83 -3.16
N THR A 5 -24.52 -4.99 -4.46
CA THR A 5 -23.49 -4.53 -5.40
C THR A 5 -23.68 -3.01 -5.57
N GLU A 6 -23.07 -2.22 -4.71
CA GLU A 6 -22.95 -0.78 -4.98
C GLU A 6 -21.94 -0.60 -6.11
N THR A 7 -22.43 -0.15 -7.27
CA THR A 7 -21.59 0.09 -8.45
C THR A 7 -21.49 1.58 -8.70
N PHE A 8 -20.29 2.12 -8.62
CA PHE A 8 -19.97 3.50 -8.98
C PHE A 8 -19.05 3.50 -10.20
N LYS A 9 -19.24 4.45 -11.11
CA LYS A 9 -18.34 4.65 -12.25
C LYS A 9 -17.61 5.98 -12.12
N SER A 10 -16.28 5.94 -12.05
CA SER A 10 -15.43 7.12 -12.13
C SER A 10 -14.49 6.98 -13.33
N LYS A 11 -14.65 7.80 -14.37
CA LYS A 11 -13.76 7.86 -15.56
C LYS A 11 -13.35 6.48 -16.13
N GLY A 12 -14.31 5.54 -16.25
CA GLY A 12 -14.05 4.19 -16.79
C GLY A 12 -13.66 3.11 -15.76
N ILE A 13 -13.44 3.48 -14.50
CA ILE A 13 -13.22 2.53 -13.40
C ILE A 13 -14.58 2.17 -12.81
N GLU A 14 -14.85 0.88 -12.67
CA GLU A 14 -16.07 0.38 -12.01
C GLU A 14 -15.71 -0.08 -10.59
N TYR A 15 -16.34 0.54 -9.57
CA TYR A 15 -16.20 0.10 -8.18
C TYR A 15 -17.24 -1.01 -7.94
N ILE A 16 -16.77 -2.24 -7.72
CA ILE A 16 -17.61 -3.42 -7.50
C ILE A 16 -17.15 -4.11 -6.24
N GLN A 17 -17.89 -3.97 -5.16
CA GLN A 17 -17.60 -4.70 -3.92
C GLN A 17 -17.87 -6.20 -4.12
N ARG A 18 -16.83 -6.95 -4.53
CA ARG A 18 -16.92 -8.40 -4.76
C ARG A 18 -16.78 -9.23 -3.50
N PHE A 19 -16.15 -8.67 -2.47
CA PHE A 19 -15.82 -9.35 -1.23
C PHE A 19 -16.30 -8.53 -0.04
N GLU A 20 -16.69 -9.21 1.03
CA GLU A 20 -16.96 -8.58 2.33
C GLU A 20 -15.65 -8.52 3.11
N TYR A 21 -14.98 -7.36 3.06
CA TYR A 21 -13.71 -7.16 3.74
C TYR A 21 -13.93 -6.93 5.23
N ASN A 22 -13.14 -7.64 6.07
CA ASN A 22 -13.19 -7.47 7.51
C ASN A 22 -12.60 -6.12 7.92
N GLU A 23 -13.27 -5.41 8.81
CA GLU A 23 -12.66 -4.29 9.52
C GLU A 23 -11.79 -4.84 10.65
N LEU A 24 -10.47 -4.61 10.57
CA LEU A 24 -9.53 -5.05 11.59
C LEU A 24 -9.19 -3.92 12.54
N SER A 25 -9.35 -4.15 13.84
CA SER A 25 -8.93 -3.21 14.87
C SER A 25 -7.40 -3.05 14.88
N ARG A 26 -6.94 -1.80 14.83
CA ARG A 26 -5.51 -1.48 14.97
C ARG A 26 -5.12 -1.41 16.43
N ALA A 27 -4.07 -2.15 16.79
CA ALA A 27 -3.44 -2.12 18.11
C ALA A 27 -1.99 -1.65 18.01
N SER A 28 -1.45 -1.11 19.10
CA SER A 28 -0.03 -0.80 19.22
C SER A 28 0.60 -1.71 20.27
N ARG A 29 1.63 -2.47 19.87
CA ARG A 29 2.42 -3.29 20.78
C ARG A 29 3.88 -2.85 20.70
N ASN A 30 4.42 -2.36 21.81
CA ASN A 30 5.79 -1.80 21.86
C ASN A 30 6.06 -0.73 20.78
N GLY A 31 5.09 0.18 20.56
CA GLY A 31 5.18 1.22 19.54
C GLY A 31 5.10 0.74 18.09
N LYS A 32 4.81 -0.53 17.86
CA LYS A 32 4.68 -1.14 16.52
C LYS A 32 3.22 -1.47 16.23
N ARG A 33 2.81 -1.26 14.97
CA ARG A 33 1.44 -1.53 14.51
C ARG A 33 1.15 -3.03 14.48
N HIS A 34 0.06 -3.41 15.14
CA HIS A 34 -0.53 -4.73 15.09
C HIS A 34 -2.01 -4.61 14.69
N TYR A 35 -2.61 -5.72 14.33
CA TYR A 35 -4.04 -5.83 14.05
C TYR A 35 -4.61 -6.99 14.83
N GLU A 36 -5.84 -6.83 15.29
CA GLU A 36 -6.63 -7.92 15.83
C GLU A 36 -7.41 -8.58 14.69
N THR A 37 -7.18 -9.87 14.50
CA THR A 37 -7.85 -10.70 13.48
C THR A 37 -9.18 -11.21 14.00
N PRO A 38 -10.12 -11.68 13.14
CA PRO A 38 -11.46 -12.11 13.55
C PRO A 38 -11.48 -13.22 14.60
N ASP A 39 -10.41 -13.99 14.72
CA ASP A 39 -10.23 -15.02 15.75
C ASP A 39 -9.65 -14.48 17.08
N GLY A 40 -9.54 -13.15 17.22
CA GLY A 40 -9.08 -12.48 18.44
C GLY A 40 -7.54 -12.46 18.62
N ARG A 41 -6.78 -12.90 17.65
CA ARG A 41 -5.30 -12.87 17.71
C ARG A 41 -4.76 -11.52 17.30
N GLN A 42 -3.66 -11.11 17.93
CA GLN A 42 -2.91 -9.92 17.54
C GLN A 42 -1.70 -10.30 16.68
N VAL A 43 -1.72 -9.88 15.42
CA VAL A 43 -0.66 -10.13 14.45
C VAL A 43 0.04 -8.83 14.05
N PRO A 44 1.34 -8.86 13.68
CA PRO A 44 2.06 -7.67 13.24
C PRO A 44 1.52 -7.17 11.90
N SER A 45 1.63 -5.86 11.65
CA SER A 45 1.38 -5.36 10.29
C SER A 45 2.50 -5.77 9.33
N VAL A 46 2.18 -5.87 8.03
CA VAL A 46 3.18 -6.06 6.95
C VAL A 46 4.32 -5.05 7.10
N THR A 47 3.99 -3.78 7.31
CA THR A 47 4.99 -2.70 7.47
C THR A 47 5.81 -2.86 8.76
N THR A 48 5.26 -3.44 9.82
CA THR A 48 6.00 -3.78 11.05
C THR A 48 7.04 -4.87 10.78
N VAL A 49 6.67 -5.93 10.07
CA VAL A 49 7.58 -7.02 9.67
C VAL A 49 8.72 -6.47 8.81
N LEU A 50 8.39 -5.71 7.76
CA LEU A 50 9.39 -5.10 6.86
C LEU A 50 10.35 -4.19 7.62
N SER A 51 9.84 -3.30 8.47
CA SER A 51 10.68 -2.37 9.25
C SER A 51 11.61 -3.09 10.23
N ALA A 52 11.15 -4.18 10.86
CA ALA A 52 11.93 -4.94 11.83
C ALA A 52 13.04 -5.79 11.17
N THR A 53 12.90 -6.10 9.87
CA THR A 53 13.84 -6.94 9.11
C THR A 53 14.64 -6.17 8.07
N LYS A 54 14.47 -4.85 8.03
CA LYS A 54 15.17 -3.96 7.10
C LYS A 54 16.60 -3.71 7.53
N ASP A 55 17.53 -3.65 6.56
CA ASP A 55 18.85 -3.06 6.77
C ASP A 55 18.73 -1.54 6.90
N MET A 56 19.07 -1.03 8.06
CA MET A 56 18.97 0.39 8.41
C MET A 56 20.25 1.17 8.14
N THR A 57 21.33 0.52 7.67
CA THR A 57 22.67 1.11 7.50
C THR A 57 22.61 2.37 6.65
N HIS A 58 21.97 2.31 5.48
CA HIS A 58 21.83 3.48 4.60
C HIS A 58 20.99 4.61 5.21
N LEU A 59 19.96 4.28 5.97
CA LEU A 59 19.12 5.28 6.63
C LEU A 59 19.88 5.98 7.76
N HIS A 60 20.67 5.24 8.54
CA HIS A 60 21.51 5.82 9.58
C HIS A 60 22.60 6.72 8.99
N ALA A 61 23.27 6.27 7.91
CA ALA A 61 24.26 7.09 7.20
C ALA A 61 23.64 8.38 6.63
N TRP A 62 22.46 8.30 6.04
CA TRP A 62 21.73 9.46 5.55
C TRP A 62 21.37 10.44 6.68
N ARG A 63 20.80 9.95 7.81
CA ARG A 63 20.49 10.78 8.99
C ARG A 63 21.71 11.48 9.56
N LYS A 64 22.83 10.76 9.65
CA LYS A 64 24.11 11.32 10.11
C LYS A 64 24.60 12.45 9.20
N ARG A 65 24.46 12.28 7.87
CA ARG A 65 24.91 13.27 6.89
C ARG A 65 24.13 14.56 6.88
N ILE A 66 22.80 14.50 7.02
CA ILE A 66 21.94 15.70 6.92
C ILE A 66 21.50 16.29 8.26
N GLY A 67 21.79 15.60 9.37
CA GLY A 67 21.33 15.96 10.71
C GLY A 67 19.97 15.37 11.06
N VAL A 68 19.77 15.08 12.35
CA VAL A 68 18.58 14.40 12.85
C VAL A 68 17.31 15.24 12.66
N GLU A 69 17.37 16.53 12.97
CA GLU A 69 16.22 17.45 12.85
C GLU A 69 15.73 17.57 11.41
N LYS A 70 16.66 17.80 10.46
CA LYS A 70 16.33 17.90 9.05
C LYS A 70 15.81 16.58 8.49
N ALA A 71 16.38 15.45 8.93
CA ALA A 71 15.88 14.13 8.57
C ALA A 71 14.45 13.91 9.06
N GLN A 72 14.15 14.32 10.29
CA GLN A 72 12.81 14.25 10.87
C GLN A 72 11.82 15.14 10.10
N GLN A 73 12.18 16.37 9.82
CA GLN A 73 11.35 17.30 9.03
C GLN A 73 10.98 16.70 7.67
N ILE A 74 11.99 16.19 6.93
CA ILE A 74 11.80 15.55 5.63
C ILE A 74 10.85 14.33 5.73
N THR A 75 11.01 13.53 6.77
CA THR A 75 10.18 12.34 6.98
C THR A 75 8.74 12.71 7.28
N THR A 76 8.53 13.71 8.15
CA THR A 76 7.19 14.21 8.51
C THR A 76 6.48 14.83 7.31
N GLU A 77 7.16 15.69 6.55
CA GLU A 77 6.61 16.29 5.33
C GLU A 77 6.19 15.21 4.33
N SER A 78 7.08 14.23 4.09
CA SER A 78 6.79 13.12 3.19
C SER A 78 5.59 12.30 3.64
N ALA A 79 5.47 12.02 4.94
CA ALA A 79 4.33 11.29 5.49
C ALA A 79 3.01 12.07 5.32
N ASN A 80 3.02 13.38 5.58
CA ASN A 80 1.85 14.24 5.41
C ASN A 80 1.39 14.31 3.95
N ILE A 81 2.32 14.51 3.01
CA ILE A 81 2.02 14.51 1.57
C ILE A 81 1.42 13.14 1.18
N GLY A 82 2.05 12.05 1.62
CA GLY A 82 1.57 10.69 1.33
C GLY A 82 0.14 10.47 1.81
N THR A 83 -0.16 10.81 3.07
CA THR A 83 -1.51 10.64 3.63
C THR A 83 -2.57 11.40 2.84
N VAL A 84 -2.30 12.65 2.46
CA VAL A 84 -3.25 13.47 1.68
C VAL A 84 -3.40 12.93 0.25
N MET A 85 -2.30 12.49 -0.38
CA MET A 85 -2.32 11.90 -1.72
C MET A 85 -3.17 10.61 -1.75
N HIS A 86 -2.96 9.68 -0.80
CA HIS A 86 -3.76 8.45 -0.71
C HIS A 86 -5.24 8.74 -0.51
N ARG A 87 -5.60 9.65 0.41
CA ARG A 87 -7.00 10.06 0.59
C ARG A 87 -7.61 10.64 -0.68
N SER A 88 -6.84 11.42 -1.46
CA SER A 88 -7.33 11.97 -2.73
C SER A 88 -7.53 10.87 -3.79
N LEU A 89 -6.66 9.85 -3.84
CA LEU A 89 -6.80 8.70 -4.73
C LEU A 89 -7.97 7.79 -4.32
N GLU A 90 -8.13 7.52 -3.03
CA GLU A 90 -9.27 6.79 -2.47
C GLU A 90 -10.60 7.43 -2.87
N LYS A 91 -10.74 8.74 -2.66
CA LYS A 91 -11.92 9.51 -3.07
C LYS A 91 -12.18 9.40 -4.58
N HIS A 92 -11.12 9.42 -5.40
CA HIS A 92 -11.27 9.28 -6.85
C HIS A 92 -11.89 7.93 -7.23
N VAL A 93 -11.35 6.84 -6.71
CA VAL A 93 -11.84 5.50 -7.05
C VAL A 93 -13.23 5.22 -6.50
N LYS A 94 -13.62 5.90 -5.42
CA LYS A 94 -14.98 5.87 -4.85
C LYS A 94 -15.96 6.84 -5.51
N GLY A 95 -15.52 7.65 -6.48
CA GLY A 95 -16.36 8.66 -7.13
C GLY A 95 -16.75 9.84 -6.23
N GLU A 96 -16.03 10.06 -5.15
CA GLU A 96 -16.25 11.15 -4.20
C GLU A 96 -15.60 12.47 -4.64
N ASP A 97 -16.07 13.59 -4.08
CA ASP A 97 -15.46 14.90 -4.33
C ASP A 97 -14.02 14.98 -3.82
N ARG A 98 -13.15 15.49 -4.67
CA ARG A 98 -11.71 15.59 -4.49
C ARG A 98 -11.21 17.03 -4.47
N THR A 99 -11.97 17.96 -4.01
CA THR A 99 -11.55 19.37 -3.95
C THR A 99 -10.19 19.50 -3.25
N PRO A 100 -9.19 20.14 -3.88
CA PRO A 100 -7.89 20.37 -3.24
C PRO A 100 -8.08 21.28 -2.03
N GLY A 101 -7.35 20.98 -0.94
CA GLY A 101 -7.36 21.83 0.23
C GLY A 101 -6.60 23.15 0.02
N SER A 102 -6.69 24.04 1.00
CA SER A 102 -6.16 25.41 0.90
C SER A 102 -4.65 25.53 1.14
N ASN A 103 -4.02 24.58 1.82
CA ASN A 103 -2.59 24.65 2.12
C ASN A 103 -1.70 24.00 1.06
N LEU A 104 -0.42 24.39 1.01
CA LEU A 104 0.54 23.94 0.01
C LEU A 104 0.74 22.40 -0.02
N ILE A 105 0.70 21.74 1.15
CA ILE A 105 0.82 20.26 1.21
C ILE A 105 -0.37 19.61 0.55
N GLN A 106 -1.59 20.10 0.81
CA GLN A 106 -2.81 19.58 0.23
C GLN A 106 -2.85 19.80 -1.29
N GLN A 107 -2.48 20.98 -1.75
CA GLN A 107 -2.40 21.31 -3.19
C GLN A 107 -1.37 20.42 -3.90
N LYS A 108 -0.19 20.26 -3.32
CA LYS A 108 0.88 19.40 -3.85
C LYS A 108 0.43 17.93 -3.91
N ALA A 109 -0.12 17.40 -2.84
CA ALA A 109 -0.60 16.03 -2.78
C ALA A 109 -1.74 15.76 -3.77
N HIS A 110 -2.64 16.73 -3.96
CA HIS A 110 -3.70 16.64 -4.95
C HIS A 110 -3.15 16.63 -6.38
N ALA A 111 -2.18 17.48 -6.70
CA ALA A 111 -1.51 17.48 -8.01
C ALA A 111 -0.82 16.13 -8.28
N MET A 112 -0.11 15.58 -7.28
CA MET A 112 0.52 14.26 -7.39
C MET A 112 -0.51 13.13 -7.60
N ALA A 113 -1.66 13.19 -6.91
CA ALA A 113 -2.76 12.26 -7.12
C ALA A 113 -3.31 12.33 -8.55
N ASN A 114 -3.47 13.53 -9.11
CA ASN A 114 -3.90 13.70 -10.50
C ASN A 114 -2.92 13.05 -11.50
N VAL A 115 -1.62 13.18 -11.27
CA VAL A 115 -0.59 12.52 -12.10
C VAL A 115 -0.76 10.99 -12.07
N ILE A 116 -1.02 10.39 -10.91
CA ILE A 116 -1.27 8.94 -10.80
C ILE A 116 -2.58 8.57 -11.51
N ILE A 117 -3.65 9.35 -11.34
CA ILE A 117 -4.94 9.11 -11.99
C ILE A 117 -4.80 9.12 -13.51
N ASP A 118 -4.15 10.16 -14.04
CA ASP A 118 -4.08 10.38 -15.48
C ASP A 118 -3.12 9.41 -16.19
N ASN A 119 -2.13 8.85 -15.48
CA ASN A 119 -1.11 7.98 -16.08
C ASN A 119 -1.15 6.52 -15.59
N GLY A 120 -1.71 6.26 -14.40
CA GLY A 120 -1.65 4.95 -13.75
C GLY A 120 -2.98 4.20 -13.72
N LEU A 121 -4.08 4.92 -13.53
CA LEU A 121 -5.37 4.26 -13.33
C LEU A 121 -6.14 3.96 -14.62
N ASN A 122 -5.64 4.36 -15.80
CA ASN A 122 -6.29 4.10 -17.08
C ASN A 122 -6.40 2.59 -17.41
N ASP A 123 -5.49 1.76 -16.88
CA ASP A 123 -5.48 0.32 -17.08
C ASP A 123 -6.25 -0.44 -15.96
N VAL A 124 -6.85 0.28 -15.01
CA VAL A 124 -7.69 -0.28 -13.94
C VAL A 124 -9.14 -0.29 -14.43
N SER A 125 -9.72 -1.46 -14.62
CA SER A 125 -11.11 -1.60 -15.07
C SER A 125 -12.09 -1.77 -13.91
N GLU A 126 -11.69 -2.45 -12.84
CA GLU A 126 -12.51 -2.70 -11.66
C GLU A 126 -11.71 -2.41 -10.39
N VAL A 127 -12.38 -1.85 -9.39
CA VAL A 127 -11.90 -1.78 -8.01
C VAL A 127 -12.83 -2.63 -7.14
N TRP A 128 -12.29 -3.64 -6.48
CA TRP A 128 -13.02 -4.52 -5.56
C TRP A 128 -12.99 -4.01 -4.13
N GLY A 129 -11.95 -3.22 -3.79
CA GLY A 129 -11.80 -2.57 -2.51
C GLY A 129 -10.69 -1.52 -2.51
N SER A 130 -10.89 -0.45 -1.74
CA SER A 130 -9.92 0.63 -1.52
C SER A 130 -9.71 0.82 -0.03
N GLU A 131 -8.45 0.91 0.42
CA GLU A 131 -8.06 0.99 1.84
C GLU A 131 -8.65 -0.16 2.68
N VAL A 132 -8.69 -1.36 2.11
CA VAL A 132 -9.25 -2.54 2.77
C VAL A 132 -8.22 -3.28 3.61
N SER A 133 -8.68 -3.77 4.77
CA SER A 133 -7.84 -4.58 5.65
C SER A 133 -7.79 -6.02 5.15
N LEU A 134 -6.58 -6.54 5.04
CA LEU A 134 -6.29 -7.92 4.66
C LEU A 134 -5.46 -8.57 5.77
N TYR A 135 -5.66 -9.87 5.98
CA TYR A 135 -4.87 -10.64 6.94
C TYR A 135 -4.56 -12.03 6.41
N TYR A 136 -3.37 -12.50 6.74
CA TYR A 136 -3.04 -13.91 6.62
C TYR A 136 -3.22 -14.54 8.01
N PRO A 137 -4.10 -15.53 8.16
CA PRO A 137 -4.41 -16.11 9.46
C PRO A 137 -3.15 -16.40 10.29
N GLU A 138 -3.15 -15.96 11.56
CA GLU A 138 -2.10 -16.16 12.55
C GLU A 138 -0.75 -15.46 12.28
N LEU A 139 -0.50 -14.93 11.08
CA LEU A 139 0.83 -14.49 10.70
C LEU A 139 0.99 -12.97 10.56
N TYR A 140 0.11 -12.30 9.85
CA TYR A 140 0.22 -10.85 9.65
C TYR A 140 -1.08 -10.25 9.12
N ALA A 141 -1.16 -8.93 9.17
CA ALA A 141 -2.25 -8.19 8.57
C ALA A 141 -1.77 -6.84 8.02
N GLY A 142 -2.66 -6.11 7.36
CA GLY A 142 -2.39 -4.75 6.91
C GLY A 142 -3.53 -4.19 6.07
N THR A 143 -3.33 -2.97 5.58
CA THR A 143 -4.28 -2.30 4.70
C THR A 143 -3.64 -2.12 3.34
N THR A 144 -4.32 -2.56 2.28
CA THR A 144 -3.90 -2.34 0.90
C THR A 144 -4.63 -1.14 0.31
N ASP A 145 -3.94 -0.36 -0.54
CA ASP A 145 -4.54 0.82 -1.14
C ASP A 145 -5.66 0.45 -2.12
N LEU A 146 -5.41 -0.53 -3.00
CA LEU A 146 -6.41 -1.04 -3.93
C LEU A 146 -6.28 -2.55 -4.15
N VAL A 147 -7.42 -3.20 -4.31
CA VAL A 147 -7.54 -4.52 -4.92
C VAL A 147 -8.59 -4.47 -6.03
N GLY A 148 -8.33 -5.09 -7.17
CA GLY A 148 -9.24 -5.02 -8.32
C GLY A 148 -8.68 -5.70 -9.57
N VAL A 149 -9.00 -5.15 -10.74
CA VAL A 149 -8.55 -5.67 -12.05
C VAL A 149 -7.67 -4.62 -12.74
N PHE A 150 -6.42 -5.00 -13.00
CA PHE A 150 -5.45 -4.22 -13.76
C PHE A 150 -5.07 -4.96 -15.03
N LYS A 151 -5.25 -4.32 -16.20
CA LYS A 151 -5.00 -4.94 -17.54
C LYS A 151 -5.67 -6.30 -17.71
N GLY A 152 -6.88 -6.45 -17.19
CA GLY A 152 -7.67 -7.69 -17.30
C GLY A 152 -7.30 -8.79 -16.30
N ALA A 153 -6.33 -8.59 -15.40
CA ALA A 153 -5.93 -9.55 -14.37
C ALA A 153 -6.24 -9.04 -12.96
N PRO A 154 -6.67 -9.92 -12.02
CA PRO A 154 -6.75 -9.58 -10.60
C PRO A 154 -5.42 -9.09 -10.06
N ALA A 155 -5.42 -7.97 -9.33
CA ALA A 155 -4.19 -7.31 -8.88
C ALA A 155 -4.32 -6.65 -7.51
N ILE A 156 -3.22 -6.64 -6.76
CA ILE A 156 -2.99 -5.72 -5.64
C ILE A 156 -2.24 -4.52 -6.19
N MET A 157 -2.72 -3.32 -5.85
CA MET A 157 -2.14 -2.07 -6.32
C MET A 157 -1.85 -1.14 -5.14
N ASP A 158 -0.73 -0.43 -5.22
CA ASP A 158 -0.23 0.39 -4.12
C ASP A 158 0.28 1.73 -4.63
N PHE A 159 -0.06 2.80 -3.92
CA PHE A 159 0.32 4.17 -4.24
C PHE A 159 1.53 4.61 -3.42
N LYS A 160 2.49 5.23 -4.03
CA LYS A 160 3.66 5.75 -3.33
C LYS A 160 3.98 7.19 -3.77
N GLN A 161 4.23 8.04 -2.79
CA GLN A 161 4.89 9.30 -3.06
C GLN A 161 6.41 9.14 -2.92
N SER A 162 7.18 9.92 -3.65
CA SER A 162 8.62 9.95 -3.55
C SER A 162 9.18 11.35 -3.79
N ARG A 163 10.36 11.64 -3.26
CA ARG A 163 11.05 12.90 -3.57
C ARG A 163 11.70 12.91 -4.96
N ARG A 164 12.00 11.73 -5.52
CA ARG A 164 12.64 11.52 -6.82
C ARG A 164 12.29 10.16 -7.37
N LEU A 165 12.54 9.94 -8.63
CA LEU A 165 12.41 8.64 -9.29
C LEU A 165 13.23 7.57 -8.56
N LYS A 166 12.73 6.35 -8.55
CA LYS A 166 13.31 5.19 -7.87
C LYS A 166 13.97 4.26 -8.88
N LYS A 167 15.06 3.64 -8.47
CA LYS A 167 15.59 2.46 -9.17
C LYS A 167 14.86 1.21 -8.66
N LYS A 168 14.81 0.17 -9.49
CA LYS A 168 14.10 -1.08 -9.16
C LYS A 168 14.62 -1.73 -7.86
N GLU A 169 15.92 -1.69 -7.63
CA GLU A 169 16.54 -2.22 -6.41
C GLU A 169 16.17 -1.45 -5.13
N TRP A 170 15.59 -0.25 -5.25
CA TRP A 170 15.17 0.56 -4.09
C TRP A 170 13.70 0.35 -3.70
N VAL A 171 12.97 -0.43 -4.47
CA VAL A 171 11.53 -0.66 -4.26
C VAL A 171 11.23 -2.10 -3.82
N GLU A 172 12.23 -2.86 -3.38
CA GLU A 172 12.08 -4.24 -2.90
C GLU A 172 10.99 -4.35 -1.83
N ASP A 173 11.00 -3.47 -0.81
CA ASP A 173 9.98 -3.47 0.23
C ASP A 173 8.56 -3.27 -0.32
N TYR A 174 8.41 -2.56 -1.45
CA TYR A 174 7.10 -2.37 -2.07
C TYR A 174 6.62 -3.66 -2.76
N PHE A 175 7.52 -4.39 -3.43
CA PHE A 175 7.17 -5.71 -3.99
C PHE A 175 6.80 -6.70 -2.88
N LEU A 176 7.53 -6.71 -1.76
CA LEU A 176 7.21 -7.55 -0.61
C LEU A 176 5.85 -7.19 0.01
N GLN A 177 5.49 -5.91 0.03
CA GLN A 177 4.18 -5.45 0.50
C GLN A 177 3.06 -5.94 -0.43
N LEU A 178 3.24 -5.84 -1.75
CA LEU A 178 2.25 -6.32 -2.73
C LEU A 178 1.99 -7.82 -2.60
N VAL A 179 3.05 -8.65 -2.55
CA VAL A 179 2.88 -10.11 -2.43
C VAL A 179 2.30 -10.49 -1.07
N ALA A 180 2.67 -9.80 0.01
CA ALA A 180 2.06 -10.05 1.32
C ALA A 180 0.54 -9.83 1.28
N TYR A 181 0.08 -8.77 0.64
CA TYR A 181 -1.36 -8.51 0.51
C TYR A 181 -2.04 -9.47 -0.47
N ALA A 182 -1.38 -9.86 -1.56
CA ALA A 182 -1.90 -10.87 -2.48
C ALA A 182 -2.07 -12.23 -1.78
N GLU A 183 -1.05 -12.70 -1.04
CA GLU A 183 -1.12 -13.94 -0.26
C GLU A 183 -2.22 -13.89 0.81
N ALA A 184 -2.37 -12.74 1.51
CA ALA A 184 -3.43 -12.56 2.49
C ALA A 184 -4.82 -12.61 1.84
N HIS A 185 -5.01 -11.95 0.69
CA HIS A 185 -6.27 -11.96 -0.05
C HIS A 185 -6.58 -13.36 -0.58
N ASN A 186 -5.60 -14.02 -1.20
CA ASN A 186 -5.74 -15.36 -1.73
C ASN A 186 -6.14 -16.36 -0.62
N LYS A 187 -5.50 -16.26 0.54
CA LYS A 187 -5.78 -17.14 1.68
C LYS A 187 -7.14 -16.92 2.30
N THR A 188 -7.59 -15.66 2.40
CA THR A 188 -8.83 -15.32 3.12
C THR A 188 -10.06 -15.42 2.22
N TYR A 189 -9.92 -15.12 0.92
CA TYR A 189 -11.04 -15.01 -0.03
C TYR A 189 -10.99 -16.03 -1.16
N ASP A 190 -10.11 -17.04 -1.08
CA ASP A 190 -9.95 -18.12 -2.07
C ASP A 190 -9.77 -17.59 -3.51
N THR A 191 -8.84 -16.64 -3.66
CA THR A 191 -8.47 -16.04 -4.94
C THR A 191 -7.09 -16.47 -5.39
N ASP A 192 -6.70 -16.15 -6.64
CA ASP A 192 -5.36 -16.42 -7.20
C ASP A 192 -4.73 -15.14 -7.78
N ILE A 193 -4.60 -14.12 -6.94
CA ILE A 193 -3.97 -12.85 -7.30
C ILE A 193 -2.45 -13.05 -7.34
N LYS A 194 -1.85 -12.80 -8.49
CA LYS A 194 -0.39 -12.86 -8.71
C LYS A 194 0.17 -11.59 -9.33
N THR A 195 -0.70 -10.68 -9.74
CA THR A 195 -0.31 -9.38 -10.27
C THR A 195 -0.24 -8.35 -9.16
N GLY A 196 0.83 -7.57 -9.15
CA GLY A 196 0.98 -6.45 -8.24
C GLY A 196 1.55 -5.23 -8.96
N ARG A 197 0.99 -4.06 -8.67
CA ARG A 197 1.38 -2.80 -9.31
C ARG A 197 1.66 -1.71 -8.29
N ILE A 198 2.76 -0.99 -8.50
CA ILE A 198 3.13 0.19 -7.71
C ILE A 198 3.03 1.40 -8.62
N PHE A 199 2.24 2.38 -8.19
CA PHE A 199 2.14 3.68 -8.84
C PHE A 199 2.88 4.72 -8.00
N ILE A 200 3.89 5.37 -8.56
CA ILE A 200 4.70 6.36 -7.86
C ILE A 200 4.52 7.72 -8.52
N CYS A 201 4.29 8.74 -7.70
CA CYS A 201 4.46 10.13 -8.13
C CYS A 201 5.56 10.80 -7.31
N THR A 202 6.49 11.50 -7.99
CA THR A 202 7.49 12.30 -7.30
C THR A 202 6.92 13.64 -6.89
N GLN A 203 7.60 14.31 -5.94
CA GLN A 203 7.23 15.68 -5.53
C GLN A 203 7.39 16.73 -6.65
N ASN A 204 7.99 16.34 -7.80
CA ASN A 204 8.09 17.14 -9.01
C ASN A 204 7.04 16.75 -10.07
N ASN A 205 6.00 15.97 -9.67
CA ASN A 205 4.94 15.46 -10.55
C ASN A 205 5.44 14.54 -11.67
N GLU A 206 6.55 13.81 -11.44
CA GLU A 206 7.01 12.78 -12.37
C GLU A 206 6.35 11.45 -12.02
N TYR A 207 5.76 10.78 -13.02
CA TYR A 207 5.14 9.47 -12.87
C TYR A 207 6.15 8.35 -13.08
N GLN A 208 6.04 7.31 -12.26
CA GLN A 208 6.80 6.07 -12.41
C GLN A 208 5.97 4.90 -11.90
N THR A 209 6.17 3.73 -12.48
CA THR A 209 5.45 2.53 -12.06
C THR A 209 6.35 1.30 -12.10
N PHE A 210 6.04 0.32 -11.23
CA PHE A 210 6.67 -0.99 -11.21
C PHE A 210 5.61 -2.08 -11.11
N GLU A 211 5.92 -3.23 -11.68
CA GLU A 211 5.07 -4.43 -11.66
C GLU A 211 5.87 -5.61 -11.12
N ILE A 212 5.20 -6.53 -10.45
CA ILE A 212 5.80 -7.80 -10.03
C ILE A 212 6.20 -8.57 -11.29
N ASP A 213 7.49 -8.86 -11.41
CA ASP A 213 8.08 -9.61 -12.53
C ASP A 213 8.17 -11.12 -12.27
N ASP A 214 8.27 -11.52 -11.02
CA ASP A 214 8.40 -12.91 -10.57
C ASP A 214 7.71 -13.08 -9.21
N TYR A 215 6.44 -13.47 -9.25
CA TYR A 215 5.62 -13.61 -8.04
C TYR A 215 6.21 -14.62 -7.05
N ALA A 216 6.67 -15.77 -7.53
CA ALA A 216 7.20 -16.83 -6.67
C ALA A 216 8.47 -16.39 -5.94
N LYS A 217 9.37 -15.67 -6.63
CA LYS A 217 10.57 -15.08 -6.04
C LYS A 217 10.23 -14.08 -4.92
N TRP A 218 9.30 -13.17 -5.17
CA TRP A 218 8.95 -12.15 -4.18
C TRP A 218 8.18 -12.75 -2.99
N THR A 219 7.33 -13.72 -3.23
CA THR A 219 6.63 -14.48 -2.18
C THR A 219 7.63 -15.25 -1.30
N GLY A 220 8.61 -15.93 -1.90
CA GLY A 220 9.69 -16.59 -1.14
C GLY A 220 10.48 -15.63 -0.27
N LYS A 221 10.83 -14.44 -0.79
CA LYS A 221 11.49 -13.39 -0.02
C LYS A 221 10.60 -12.84 1.12
N TRP A 222 9.30 -12.70 0.89
CA TRP A 222 8.37 -12.26 1.93
C TRP A 222 8.32 -13.25 3.08
N TYR A 223 8.16 -14.54 2.81
CA TYR A 223 8.14 -15.56 3.86
C TYR A 223 9.46 -15.66 4.62
N ALA A 224 10.61 -15.48 3.96
CA ALA A 224 11.89 -15.38 4.63
C ALA A 224 11.98 -14.20 5.60
N LYS A 225 11.43 -13.00 5.23
CA LYS A 225 11.32 -11.85 6.12
C LYS A 225 10.39 -12.11 7.30
N LEU A 226 9.29 -12.79 7.06
CA LEU A 226 8.31 -13.16 8.09
C LEU A 226 8.94 -14.13 9.10
N GLU A 227 9.64 -15.15 8.64
CA GLU A 227 10.40 -16.07 9.48
C GLU A 227 11.47 -15.33 10.31
N GLN A 228 12.25 -14.44 9.67
CA GLN A 228 13.23 -13.62 10.36
C GLN A 228 12.60 -12.74 11.46
N TYR A 229 11.41 -12.18 11.19
CA TYR A 229 10.68 -11.39 12.16
C TYR A 229 10.30 -12.22 13.38
N TYR A 230 9.69 -13.37 13.17
CA TYR A 230 9.26 -14.24 14.26
C TYR A 230 10.42 -14.82 15.08
N LYS A 231 11.53 -15.17 14.45
CA LYS A 231 12.77 -15.57 15.16
C LYS A 231 13.37 -14.47 16.05
N LYS A 232 13.09 -13.20 15.78
CA LYS A 232 13.58 -12.08 16.60
C LYS A 232 12.72 -11.78 17.82
N ILE A 233 11.45 -12.21 17.82
CA ILE A 233 10.51 -11.90 18.90
C ILE A 233 10.21 -13.09 19.81
N LEU A 234 10.63 -14.28 19.42
CA LEU A 234 10.67 -15.50 20.25
C LEU A 234 11.97 -15.53 21.04
#